data_71a089fa2edab374fd3dcd2e8a9ece69
#
_entry.id   71a089fa2edab374fd3dcd2e8a9ece69
#
_cell.length_a   1.000
_cell.length_b   1.000
_cell.length_c   1.000
_cell.angle_alpha   90.00
_cell.angle_beta   90.00
_cell.angle_gamma   90.00
#
_symmetry.space_group_name_H-M   'P 1'
#
loop_
_entity.id
_entity.type
_entity.pdbx_description
1 polymer ?
#
loop_
_entity_poly.entity_id
_entity_poly.type
_entity_poly.pdbx_seq_one_letter_code
_entity_poly.pdbx_strand_id
1 'polypeptide(L)'
;DRGPIKNVHIVNSRKEYCRVTAYFTVNNLSYKVERFTIKNQAKDGRVNAPTGLNLFKTDMVGNVIEDLTGEQRRETEKTLRGLIGTHVDFLLTSLAPQGDMNIFIKEKASERKRILSKFLDLDIFDKMHEFAKDASLPHKILAKSAPEIDYAVEIKRAREQVRRKKKKIETLTATIEVDRTL
;
A
#
# COMPACT_ATOMS: atom_id res chain seq x y z
N ASP A 1 12.27 -12.70 -29.01
CA ASP A 1 11.22 -12.27 -28.06
C ASP A 1 9.85 -12.53 -28.65
N ARG A 2 9.20 -13.58 -28.17
CA ARG A 2 7.80 -13.81 -28.52
C ARG A 2 6.98 -12.86 -27.66
N GLY A 3 6.29 -11.93 -28.30
CA GLY A 3 5.38 -11.01 -27.61
C GLY A 3 4.33 -11.73 -26.76
N PRO A 4 3.55 -11.02 -25.92
CA PRO A 4 2.58 -11.65 -25.03
C PRO A 4 1.57 -12.51 -25.83
N ILE A 5 1.33 -13.72 -25.33
CA ILE A 5 0.38 -14.66 -25.95
C ILE A 5 -1.02 -14.03 -25.87
N LYS A 6 -1.65 -13.80 -27.02
CA LYS A 6 -3.03 -13.31 -27.08
C LYS A 6 -4.01 -14.40 -26.60
N ASN A 7 -5.07 -14.02 -25.92
CA ASN A 7 -6.08 -14.96 -25.40
C ASN A 7 -6.68 -15.87 -26.48
N VAL A 8 -6.76 -15.42 -27.72
CA VAL A 8 -7.21 -16.21 -28.87
C VAL A 8 -6.35 -17.47 -29.07
N HIS A 9 -5.04 -17.40 -28.75
CA HIS A 9 -4.11 -18.52 -28.93
C HIS A 9 -4.10 -19.50 -27.75
N ILE A 10 -4.76 -19.15 -26.63
CA ILE A 10 -4.91 -20.05 -25.48
C ILE A 10 -5.97 -21.12 -25.78
N VAL A 11 -6.99 -20.74 -26.55
CA VAL A 11 -8.05 -21.67 -26.94
C VAL A 11 -7.58 -22.49 -28.14
N ASN A 12 -7.74 -23.81 -28.09
CA ASN A 12 -7.42 -24.71 -29.18
C ASN A 12 -8.01 -24.17 -30.52
N SER A 13 -7.26 -24.32 -31.62
CA SER A 13 -7.69 -23.80 -32.93
C SER A 13 -9.04 -24.36 -33.41
N ARG A 14 -9.35 -25.62 -33.04
CA ARG A 14 -10.58 -26.32 -33.41
C ARG A 14 -11.73 -26.19 -32.39
N LYS A 15 -11.54 -25.39 -31.33
CA LYS A 15 -12.52 -25.23 -30.25
C LYS A 15 -12.82 -23.73 -30.06
N GLU A 16 -14.00 -23.46 -29.62
CA GLU A 16 -14.46 -22.08 -29.34
C GLU A 16 -14.30 -21.72 -27.87
N TYR A 17 -13.96 -22.67 -27.03
CA TYR A 17 -13.98 -22.54 -25.59
C TYR A 17 -12.82 -23.28 -24.91
N CYS A 18 -12.24 -22.68 -23.88
CA CYS A 18 -11.38 -23.38 -22.93
C CYS A 18 -11.72 -22.98 -21.49
N ARG A 19 -11.59 -23.93 -20.58
CA ARG A 19 -11.77 -23.73 -19.14
C ARG A 19 -10.65 -24.44 -18.38
N VAL A 20 -10.16 -23.78 -17.35
CA VAL A 20 -9.26 -24.37 -16.36
C VAL A 20 -9.93 -24.21 -14.99
N THR A 21 -10.00 -25.31 -14.26
CA THR A 21 -10.52 -25.32 -12.89
C THR A 21 -9.42 -25.81 -11.95
N ALA A 22 -9.21 -25.07 -10.86
CA ALA A 22 -8.29 -25.45 -9.80
C ALA A 22 -9.01 -25.46 -8.44
N TYR A 23 -8.67 -26.41 -7.60
CA TYR A 23 -9.12 -26.50 -6.21
C TYR A 23 -7.91 -26.26 -5.31
N PHE A 24 -8.10 -25.52 -4.24
CA PHE A 24 -7.05 -25.23 -3.27
C PHE A 24 -7.66 -24.98 -1.89
N THR A 25 -6.84 -25.15 -0.85
CA THR A 25 -7.23 -24.95 0.54
C THR A 25 -6.34 -23.89 1.17
N VAL A 26 -6.96 -22.92 1.84
CA VAL A 26 -6.29 -21.88 2.62
C VAL A 26 -6.98 -21.78 3.97
N ASN A 27 -6.21 -21.84 5.07
CA ASN A 27 -6.73 -21.74 6.43
C ASN A 27 -7.89 -22.73 6.71
N ASN A 28 -7.75 -23.97 6.28
CA ASN A 28 -8.76 -25.05 6.39
C ASN A 28 -10.10 -24.77 5.64
N LEU A 29 -10.12 -23.79 4.77
CA LEU A 29 -11.25 -23.50 3.90
C LEU A 29 -10.91 -23.90 2.46
N SER A 30 -11.83 -24.61 1.80
CA SER A 30 -11.65 -25.06 0.42
C SER A 30 -12.24 -24.07 -0.57
N TYR A 31 -11.54 -23.88 -1.67
CA TYR A 31 -11.91 -22.95 -2.74
C TYR A 31 -11.81 -23.62 -4.09
N LYS A 32 -12.62 -23.15 -5.02
CA LYS A 32 -12.61 -23.51 -6.44
C LYS A 32 -12.46 -22.26 -7.27
N VAL A 33 -11.45 -22.21 -8.11
CA VAL A 33 -11.27 -21.13 -9.09
C VAL A 33 -11.44 -21.67 -10.50
N GLU A 34 -12.21 -20.96 -11.31
CA GLU A 34 -12.43 -21.29 -12.71
C GLU A 34 -12.03 -20.12 -13.58
N ARG A 35 -11.12 -20.38 -14.53
CA ARG A 35 -10.78 -19.41 -15.57
C ARG A 35 -11.23 -19.97 -16.92
N PHE A 36 -11.95 -19.17 -17.67
CA PHE A 36 -12.45 -19.57 -18.98
C PHE A 36 -12.23 -18.50 -20.04
N THR A 37 -12.12 -18.92 -21.29
CA THR A 37 -11.97 -18.05 -22.45
C THR A 37 -12.88 -18.57 -23.54
N ILE A 38 -13.66 -17.66 -24.15
CA ILE A 38 -14.60 -17.98 -25.21
C ILE A 38 -14.17 -17.20 -26.46
N LYS A 39 -14.03 -17.90 -27.60
CA LYS A 39 -13.79 -17.24 -28.89
C LYS A 39 -15.10 -16.73 -29.45
N ASN A 40 -15.19 -15.43 -29.68
CA ASN A 40 -16.28 -14.79 -30.36
C ASN A 40 -15.81 -14.28 -31.72
N GLN A 41 -16.46 -14.68 -32.77
CA GLN A 41 -16.20 -14.16 -34.10
C GLN A 41 -17.17 -13.02 -34.40
N ALA A 42 -16.65 -11.83 -34.63
CA ALA A 42 -17.45 -10.68 -35.03
C ALA A 42 -17.86 -10.77 -36.49
N LYS A 43 -18.89 -10.04 -36.90
CA LYS A 43 -19.40 -10.03 -38.27
C LYS A 43 -18.36 -9.57 -39.31
N ASP A 44 -17.37 -8.80 -38.88
CA ASP A 44 -16.23 -8.32 -39.67
C ASP A 44 -15.07 -9.31 -39.79
N GLY A 45 -15.26 -10.55 -39.31
CA GLY A 45 -14.24 -11.61 -39.33
C GLY A 45 -13.19 -11.51 -38.20
N ARG A 46 -13.22 -10.49 -37.35
CA ARG A 46 -12.30 -10.38 -36.21
C ARG A 46 -12.66 -11.40 -35.16
N VAL A 47 -11.66 -12.06 -34.62
CA VAL A 47 -11.82 -13.00 -33.48
C VAL A 47 -11.42 -12.31 -32.20
N ASN A 48 -12.37 -12.22 -31.27
CA ASN A 48 -12.13 -11.76 -29.90
C ASN A 48 -12.25 -12.94 -28.94
N ALA A 49 -11.47 -12.93 -27.85
CA ALA A 49 -11.46 -14.01 -26.87
C ALA A 49 -11.51 -13.44 -25.44
N PRO A 50 -12.69 -12.98 -24.98
CA PRO A 50 -12.86 -12.54 -23.62
C PRO A 50 -12.59 -13.67 -22.62
N THR A 51 -12.00 -13.31 -21.50
CA THR A 51 -11.65 -14.24 -20.41
C THR A 51 -12.45 -13.88 -19.17
N GLY A 52 -13.15 -14.86 -18.60
CA GLY A 52 -13.82 -14.77 -17.31
C GLY A 52 -13.01 -15.46 -16.20
N LEU A 53 -13.31 -15.09 -14.97
CA LEU A 53 -12.73 -15.66 -13.75
C LEU A 53 -13.81 -15.75 -12.70
N ASN A 54 -14.09 -16.97 -12.21
CA ASN A 54 -15.01 -17.23 -11.12
C ASN A 54 -14.26 -17.79 -9.93
N LEU A 55 -14.70 -17.45 -8.73
CA LEU A 55 -14.13 -17.91 -7.47
C LEU A 55 -15.25 -18.33 -6.54
N PHE A 56 -15.16 -19.54 -6.04
CA PHE A 56 -16.16 -20.13 -5.14
C PHE A 56 -15.48 -20.66 -3.89
N LYS A 57 -16.15 -20.52 -2.76
CA LYS A 57 -15.85 -21.27 -1.55
C LYS A 57 -16.62 -22.57 -1.59
N THR A 58 -15.96 -23.69 -1.29
CA THR A 58 -16.54 -25.03 -1.39
C THR A 58 -16.43 -25.77 -0.06
N ASP A 59 -17.24 -26.82 0.07
CA ASP A 59 -17.02 -27.82 1.10
C ASP A 59 -15.84 -28.75 0.73
N MET A 60 -15.55 -29.72 1.59
CA MET A 60 -14.48 -30.70 1.35
C MET A 60 -14.80 -31.66 0.19
N VAL A 61 -16.04 -31.76 -0.21
CA VAL A 61 -16.53 -32.62 -1.31
C VAL A 61 -16.50 -31.85 -2.66
N GLY A 62 -16.40 -30.51 -2.61
CA GLY A 62 -16.34 -29.65 -3.80
C GLY A 62 -17.68 -28.97 -4.14
N ASN A 63 -18.71 -29.09 -3.31
CA ASN A 63 -19.95 -28.36 -3.50
C ASN A 63 -19.76 -26.88 -3.18
N VAL A 64 -20.36 -26.01 -3.96
CA VAL A 64 -20.28 -24.56 -3.75
C VAL A 64 -21.11 -24.17 -2.54
N ILE A 65 -20.46 -23.55 -1.55
CA ILE A 65 -21.10 -22.98 -0.36
C ILE A 65 -21.39 -21.48 -0.58
N GLU A 66 -20.45 -20.77 -1.23
CA GLU A 66 -20.51 -19.32 -1.39
C GLU A 66 -19.86 -18.92 -2.71
N ASP A 67 -20.49 -17.98 -3.43
CA ASP A 67 -19.93 -17.38 -4.63
C ASP A 67 -19.19 -16.09 -4.26
N LEU A 68 -17.88 -16.09 -4.49
CA LEU A 68 -16.97 -14.97 -4.23
C LEU A 68 -16.59 -14.23 -5.53
N THR A 69 -17.32 -14.51 -6.61
CA THR A 69 -17.10 -13.87 -7.91
C THR A 69 -17.61 -12.43 -7.84
N GLY A 70 -16.75 -11.45 -8.04
CA GLY A 70 -17.12 -10.04 -8.15
C GLY A 70 -17.81 -9.72 -9.48
N GLU A 71 -18.49 -8.59 -9.54
CA GLU A 71 -19.14 -8.11 -10.77
C GLU A 71 -18.13 -7.93 -11.94
N GLN A 72 -16.91 -7.54 -11.61
CA GLN A 72 -15.81 -7.42 -12.55
C GLN A 72 -14.70 -8.42 -12.25
N ARG A 73 -14.06 -8.93 -13.31
CA ARG A 73 -12.91 -9.83 -13.17
C ARG A 73 -11.83 -9.30 -12.23
N ARG A 74 -11.60 -7.96 -12.19
CA ARG A 74 -10.60 -7.34 -11.33
C ARG A 74 -10.90 -7.52 -9.85
N GLU A 75 -12.16 -7.53 -9.47
CA GLU A 75 -12.60 -7.74 -8.08
C GLU A 75 -12.34 -9.18 -7.66
N THR A 76 -12.77 -10.15 -8.49
CA THR A 76 -12.47 -11.57 -8.28
C THR A 76 -10.95 -11.80 -8.19
N GLU A 77 -10.17 -11.19 -9.06
CA GLU A 77 -8.71 -11.29 -9.05
C GLU A 77 -8.09 -10.69 -7.78
N LYS A 78 -8.63 -9.58 -7.27
CA LYS A 78 -8.21 -8.98 -6.00
C LYS A 78 -8.49 -9.90 -4.81
N THR A 79 -9.67 -10.50 -4.76
CA THR A 79 -10.04 -11.49 -3.73
C THR A 79 -9.13 -12.72 -3.79
N LEU A 80 -8.91 -13.26 -4.99
CA LEU A 80 -8.03 -14.40 -5.19
C LEU A 80 -6.58 -14.10 -4.75
N ARG A 81 -6.07 -12.92 -5.10
CA ARG A 81 -4.72 -12.48 -4.65
C ARG A 81 -4.63 -12.26 -3.15
N GLY A 82 -5.73 -11.89 -2.51
CA GLY A 82 -5.80 -11.81 -1.05
C GLY A 82 -5.67 -13.19 -0.37
N LEU A 83 -6.13 -14.25 -1.05
CA LEU A 83 -6.08 -15.61 -0.52
C LEU A 83 -4.73 -16.30 -0.76
N ILE A 84 -4.19 -16.22 -1.97
CA ILE A 84 -3.01 -17.00 -2.39
C ILE A 84 -1.78 -16.14 -2.74
N GLY A 85 -1.87 -14.82 -2.62
CA GLY A 85 -0.81 -13.90 -3.03
C GLY A 85 -0.79 -13.63 -4.53
N THR A 86 0.25 -12.97 -5.00
CA THR A 86 0.45 -12.71 -6.43
C THR A 86 0.99 -13.97 -7.14
N HIS A 87 0.92 -13.98 -8.49
CA HIS A 87 1.50 -15.09 -9.25
C HIS A 87 3.01 -15.24 -9.02
N VAL A 88 3.71 -14.12 -8.76
CA VAL A 88 5.15 -14.15 -8.45
C VAL A 88 5.38 -14.82 -7.10
N ASP A 89 4.56 -14.50 -6.08
CA ASP A 89 4.64 -15.14 -4.78
C ASP A 89 4.42 -16.65 -4.92
N PHE A 90 3.41 -17.05 -5.69
CA PHE A 90 3.10 -18.46 -5.94
C PHE A 90 4.25 -19.22 -6.68
N LEU A 91 4.85 -18.59 -7.69
CA LEU A 91 5.99 -19.16 -8.42
C LEU A 91 7.25 -19.28 -7.56
N LEU A 92 7.41 -18.40 -6.58
CA LEU A 92 8.56 -18.41 -5.69
C LEU A 92 8.42 -19.39 -4.52
N THR A 93 7.17 -19.72 -4.14
CA THR A 93 6.90 -20.50 -2.93
C THR A 93 6.39 -21.89 -3.21
N SER A 94 5.48 -22.02 -4.17
CA SER A 94 4.65 -23.22 -4.32
C SER A 94 4.85 -23.94 -5.63
N LEU A 95 5.41 -23.27 -6.64
CA LEU A 95 5.60 -23.84 -7.96
C LEU A 95 7.00 -23.50 -8.50
N ALA A 96 7.79 -24.54 -8.79
CA ALA A 96 9.05 -24.42 -9.51
C ALA A 96 8.83 -24.76 -11.00
N PRO A 97 8.61 -23.75 -11.87
CA PRO A 97 8.40 -24.02 -13.30
C PRO A 97 9.69 -24.50 -13.95
N GLN A 98 9.55 -25.40 -14.92
CA GLN A 98 10.68 -25.92 -15.71
C GLN A 98 11.36 -24.74 -16.44
N GLY A 99 12.67 -24.59 -16.25
CA GLY A 99 13.48 -23.51 -16.84
C GLY A 99 13.64 -22.25 -15.97
N ASP A 100 12.80 -22.04 -14.98
CA ASP A 100 12.81 -20.84 -14.13
C ASP A 100 12.98 -21.13 -12.63
N MET A 101 13.59 -22.26 -12.28
CA MET A 101 13.86 -22.66 -10.88
C MET A 101 14.68 -21.63 -10.10
N ASN A 102 15.35 -20.71 -10.78
CA ASN A 102 16.23 -19.70 -10.19
C ASN A 102 15.67 -18.28 -10.30
N ILE A 103 14.34 -18.09 -10.39
CA ILE A 103 13.71 -16.75 -10.49
C ILE A 103 14.22 -15.84 -9.38
N PHE A 104 14.21 -16.31 -8.13
CA PHE A 104 14.68 -15.53 -6.99
C PHE A 104 16.14 -15.09 -7.11
N ILE A 105 17.01 -15.96 -7.64
CA ILE A 105 18.45 -15.65 -7.80
C ILE A 105 18.67 -14.64 -8.94
N LYS A 106 17.85 -14.72 -9.99
CA LYS A 106 17.93 -13.82 -11.16
C LYS A 106 17.36 -12.43 -10.88
N GLU A 107 16.53 -12.30 -9.84
CA GLU A 107 15.91 -11.02 -9.48
C GLU A 107 16.94 -10.01 -8.93
N LYS A 108 16.66 -8.73 -9.11
CA LYS A 108 17.48 -7.64 -8.56
C LYS A 108 17.48 -7.68 -7.03
N ALA A 109 18.52 -7.16 -6.41
CA ALA A 109 18.69 -7.18 -4.95
C ALA A 109 17.49 -6.52 -4.21
N SER A 110 16.94 -5.44 -4.75
CA SER A 110 15.75 -4.78 -4.19
C SER A 110 14.51 -5.68 -4.21
N GLU A 111 14.30 -6.40 -5.30
CA GLU A 111 13.16 -7.30 -5.45
C GLU A 111 13.31 -8.55 -4.58
N ARG A 112 14.50 -9.13 -4.49
CA ARG A 112 14.80 -10.21 -3.54
C ARG A 112 14.53 -9.81 -2.09
N LYS A 113 14.94 -8.58 -1.71
CA LYS A 113 14.68 -8.03 -0.38
C LYS A 113 13.18 -7.88 -0.11
N ARG A 114 12.42 -7.36 -1.09
CA ARG A 114 10.95 -7.22 -0.99
C ARG A 114 10.26 -8.57 -0.82
N ILE A 115 10.68 -9.57 -1.58
CA ILE A 115 10.15 -10.94 -1.48
C ILE A 115 10.42 -11.51 -0.09
N LEU A 116 11.64 -11.38 0.42
CA LEU A 116 12.00 -11.85 1.76
C LEU A 116 11.23 -11.10 2.86
N SER A 117 11.07 -9.78 2.75
CA SER A 117 10.23 -9.00 3.66
C SER A 117 8.82 -9.55 3.75
N LYS A 118 8.24 -9.89 2.62
CA LYS A 118 6.88 -10.45 2.56
C LYS A 118 6.80 -11.83 3.22
N PHE A 119 7.81 -12.69 3.00
CA PHE A 119 7.87 -14.00 3.64
C PHE A 119 8.01 -13.95 5.16
N LEU A 120 8.68 -12.92 5.65
CA LEU A 120 8.94 -12.72 7.07
C LEU A 120 7.89 -11.82 7.73
N ASP A 121 6.78 -11.53 7.02
CA ASP A 121 5.71 -10.60 7.48
C ASP A 121 6.24 -9.24 7.95
N LEU A 122 7.35 -8.76 7.34
CA LEU A 122 7.96 -7.48 7.68
C LEU A 122 7.23 -6.28 7.06
N ASP A 123 6.24 -6.50 6.22
CA ASP A 123 5.42 -5.44 5.59
C ASP A 123 4.72 -4.54 6.62
N ILE A 124 4.53 -5.06 7.85
CA ILE A 124 3.99 -4.27 8.96
C ILE A 124 4.88 -3.08 9.32
N PHE A 125 6.21 -3.25 9.25
CA PHE A 125 7.16 -2.18 9.56
C PHE A 125 7.14 -1.08 8.50
N ASP A 126 6.96 -1.44 7.23
CA ASP A 126 6.80 -0.46 6.13
C ASP A 126 5.53 0.35 6.32
N LYS A 127 4.41 -0.28 6.68
CA LYS A 127 3.15 0.39 7.01
C LYS A 127 3.29 1.32 8.23
N MET A 128 3.98 0.86 9.27
CA MET A 128 4.25 1.67 10.46
C MET A 128 5.13 2.88 10.12
N HIS A 129 6.13 2.69 9.25
CA HIS A 129 6.98 3.78 8.79
C HIS A 129 6.20 4.83 8.01
N GLU A 130 5.34 4.44 7.06
CA GLU A 130 4.49 5.35 6.31
C GLU A 130 3.52 6.10 7.23
N PHE A 131 2.87 5.39 8.14
CA PHE A 131 1.98 6.01 9.13
C PHE A 131 2.71 7.04 10.00
N ALA A 132 3.89 6.71 10.51
CA ALA A 132 4.70 7.63 11.30
C ALA A 132 5.18 8.84 10.48
N LYS A 133 5.54 8.63 9.22
CA LYS A 133 5.92 9.69 8.28
C LYS A 133 4.76 10.67 8.05
N ASP A 134 3.58 10.15 7.77
CA ASP A 134 2.37 10.97 7.54
C ASP A 134 1.97 11.73 8.80
N ALA A 135 2.00 11.07 9.96
CA ALA A 135 1.73 11.71 11.25
C ALA A 135 2.76 12.80 11.59
N SER A 136 4.03 12.64 11.19
CA SER A 136 5.09 13.62 11.44
C SER A 136 5.05 14.84 10.51
N LEU A 137 4.41 14.72 9.35
CA LEU A 137 4.41 15.76 8.31
C LEU A 137 3.83 17.10 8.78
N PRO A 138 2.64 17.17 9.42
CA PRO A 138 2.09 18.42 9.90
C PRO A 138 2.98 19.08 10.96
N HIS A 139 3.59 18.31 11.84
CA HIS A 139 4.53 18.82 12.85
C HIS A 139 5.81 19.39 12.23
N LYS A 140 6.33 18.76 11.19
CA LYS A 140 7.49 19.27 10.44
C LYS A 140 7.16 20.58 9.70
N ILE A 141 5.93 20.70 9.16
CA ILE A 141 5.49 21.92 8.50
C ILE A 141 5.35 23.05 9.54
N LEU A 142 4.72 22.77 10.68
CA LEU A 142 4.61 23.74 11.78
C LEU A 142 5.98 24.17 12.30
N ALA A 143 6.90 23.24 12.50
CA ALA A 143 8.25 23.57 12.96
C ALA A 143 9.02 24.43 11.95
N LYS A 144 8.82 24.21 10.64
CA LYS A 144 9.44 25.04 9.59
C LYS A 144 8.77 26.41 9.43
N SER A 145 7.48 26.51 9.70
CA SER A 145 6.75 27.77 9.63
C SER A 145 6.83 28.61 10.92
N ALA A 146 7.30 28.00 12.02
CA ALA A 146 7.54 28.72 13.26
C ALA A 146 8.62 29.79 13.04
N PRO A 147 8.38 31.05 13.38
CA PRO A 147 9.39 32.08 13.26
C PRO A 147 10.60 31.70 14.14
N GLU A 148 11.79 31.87 13.60
CA GLU A 148 13.04 31.62 14.32
C GLU A 148 13.22 32.73 15.37
N ILE A 149 12.53 32.61 16.50
CA ILE A 149 12.59 33.57 17.58
C ILE A 149 13.76 33.21 18.48
N ASP A 150 14.76 34.08 18.50
CA ASP A 150 15.80 33.99 19.49
C ASP A 150 15.28 34.48 20.86
N TYR A 151 14.74 33.53 21.60
CA TYR A 151 14.19 33.81 22.94
C TYR A 151 15.24 34.40 23.90
N ALA A 152 16.53 34.16 23.73
CA ALA A 152 17.56 34.75 24.56
C ALA A 152 17.65 36.27 24.36
N VAL A 153 17.55 36.74 23.13
CA VAL A 153 17.49 38.16 22.79
C VAL A 153 16.21 38.77 23.29
N GLU A 154 15.07 38.15 23.13
CA GLU A 154 13.77 38.64 23.61
C GLU A 154 13.73 38.78 25.16
N ILE A 155 14.24 37.78 25.87
CA ILE A 155 14.34 37.80 27.33
C ILE A 155 15.27 38.95 27.78
N LYS A 156 16.39 39.16 27.09
CA LYS A 156 17.32 40.27 27.40
C LYS A 156 16.64 41.61 27.22
N ARG A 157 15.93 41.85 26.12
CA ARG A 157 15.16 43.05 25.83
C ARG A 157 14.08 43.28 26.89
N ALA A 158 13.32 42.27 27.23
CA ALA A 158 12.30 42.36 28.27
C ALA A 158 12.87 42.72 29.65
N ARG A 159 13.98 42.13 30.04
CA ARG A 159 14.70 42.45 31.30
C ARG A 159 15.20 43.88 31.30
N GLU A 160 15.73 44.39 30.23
CA GLU A 160 16.14 45.81 30.11
C GLU A 160 14.94 46.76 30.23
N GLN A 161 13.83 46.46 29.60
CA GLN A 161 12.59 47.27 29.74
C GLN A 161 12.09 47.30 31.18
N VAL A 162 12.05 46.16 31.85
CA VAL A 162 11.68 46.07 33.26
C VAL A 162 12.61 46.93 34.13
N ARG A 163 13.94 46.84 33.89
CA ARG A 163 14.92 47.68 34.63
C ARG A 163 14.73 49.16 34.42
N ARG A 164 14.46 49.60 33.16
CA ARG A 164 14.18 51.00 32.85
C ARG A 164 12.90 51.50 33.53
N LYS A 165 11.81 50.69 33.51
CA LYS A 165 10.57 51.03 34.18
C LYS A 165 10.71 51.09 35.70
N LYS A 166 11.47 50.15 36.31
CA LYS A 166 11.75 50.25 37.76
C LYS A 166 12.48 51.52 38.14
N LYS A 167 13.55 51.92 37.42
CA LYS A 167 14.25 53.19 37.66
C LYS A 167 13.30 54.41 37.55
N LYS A 168 12.42 54.38 36.54
CA LYS A 168 11.45 55.49 36.36
C LYS A 168 10.44 55.57 37.51
N ILE A 169 10.02 54.41 38.03
CA ILE A 169 9.14 54.35 39.21
C ILE A 169 9.87 54.90 40.43
N GLU A 170 11.13 54.48 40.69
CA GLU A 170 11.94 55.00 41.81
C GLU A 170 12.09 56.51 41.73
N THR A 171 12.41 57.08 40.55
CA THR A 171 12.51 58.52 40.38
C THR A 171 11.20 59.27 40.62
N LEU A 172 10.11 58.73 40.08
CA LEU A 172 8.78 59.31 40.28
C LEU A 172 8.30 59.25 41.75
N THR A 173 8.60 58.14 42.44
CA THR A 173 8.28 57.99 43.85
C THR A 173 9.06 59.01 44.71
N ALA A 174 10.36 59.17 44.42
CA ALA A 174 11.18 60.17 45.11
C ALA A 174 10.67 61.61 44.85
N THR A 175 10.24 61.92 43.62
CA THR A 175 9.66 63.24 43.29
C THR A 175 8.34 63.52 44.07
N ILE A 176 7.48 62.48 44.12
CA ILE A 176 6.22 62.57 44.88
C ILE A 176 6.44 62.80 46.39
N GLU A 177 7.47 62.08 46.95
CA GLU A 177 7.82 62.27 48.35
C GLU A 177 8.35 63.67 48.62
N VAL A 178 9.11 64.30 47.74
CA VAL A 178 9.58 65.67 47.86
C VAL A 178 8.40 66.69 47.78
N ASP A 179 7.47 66.51 46.82
CA ASP A 179 6.30 67.33 46.66
C ASP A 179 5.28 67.21 47.81
N ARG A 180 5.35 66.15 48.62
CA ARG A 180 4.50 65.95 49.80
C ARG A 180 5.08 66.59 51.04
N THR A 181 6.36 66.91 51.04
CA THR A 181 7.07 67.49 52.21
C THR A 181 7.19 69.02 52.07
N LEU A 182 6.75 69.63 51.02
CA LEU A 182 6.59 71.05 50.78
C LEU A 182 5.11 71.42 51.04
#